data_301b47387861e55465fafd57132069c1
#
_entry.id   301b47387861e55465fafd57132069c1
#
_cell.length_a   1.000
_cell.length_b   1.000
_cell.length_c   1.000
_cell.angle_alpha   90.00
_cell.angle_beta   90.00
_cell.angle_gamma   90.00
#
_symmetry.space_group_name_H-M   'P 1'
#
loop_
_entity.id
_entity.type
_entity.pdbx_description
1 polymer ?
#
loop_
_entity_poly.entity_id
_entity_poly.type
_entity_poly.pdbx_seq_one_letter_code
_entity_poly.pdbx_strand_id
1 'polypeptide(L)'
;MASWDFIVIGGGIAGVSAAAELARSGRVLLLEREERLAYHTTGRSAAFFTMNYGNAMIRGLTAASGPFLTKPPDGFAEAPLMSPHPAVTVARHDQDTAFETNLAKATASSGNIVEISPGEAEAMIGVMAPGYVARAHLEPDAMAMDVDLIHSGFRRQLTARGGEITCRAEVQSLRRKNGLWQVATGTQTFQAPVVVNAAGAWADEVAGLAGARPLGLQPKRRTVILFAPPEGVDLRRCPLVIDCEELFYFKPEAGIVLGSPADETDSPPCDAQPEEFDIARVVERIEAATTLQIRRLAHKWAGLRSFVADRTPVVGHDPEIKGFVWLAGQGGYGIMTSPAMSRAAATLATGNAWPLDIAAHGIHAEDLSPARPSLA
;
A
#
# COMPACT_ATOMS: atom_id res chain seq x y z
N MET A 1 8.06 28.31 -21.13
CA MET A 1 7.97 27.09 -20.31
C MET A 1 6.51 26.76 -20.12
N ALA A 2 6.10 25.49 -20.27
CA ALA A 2 4.73 25.12 -19.98
C ALA A 2 4.45 25.33 -18.49
N SER A 3 3.37 26.01 -18.15
CA SER A 3 2.96 26.25 -16.75
C SER A 3 1.99 25.14 -16.33
N TRP A 4 2.26 24.51 -15.22
CA TRP A 4 1.42 23.52 -14.58
C TRP A 4 0.75 24.13 -13.36
N ASP A 5 -0.40 23.61 -12.97
CA ASP A 5 -1.03 23.99 -11.70
C ASP A 5 -0.48 23.11 -10.57
N PHE A 6 -0.18 21.85 -10.90
CA PHE A 6 0.36 20.87 -9.96
C PHE A 6 1.49 20.05 -10.60
N ILE A 7 2.54 19.80 -9.83
CA ILE A 7 3.56 18.80 -10.15
C ILE A 7 3.52 17.73 -9.06
N VAL A 8 3.32 16.47 -9.46
CA VAL A 8 3.33 15.32 -8.55
C VAL A 8 4.63 14.55 -8.76
N ILE A 9 5.36 14.29 -7.68
CA ILE A 9 6.64 13.57 -7.70
C ILE A 9 6.43 12.14 -7.20
N GLY A 10 6.65 11.16 -8.09
CA GLY A 10 6.51 9.73 -7.85
C GLY A 10 5.31 9.12 -8.58
N GLY A 11 5.58 8.08 -9.37
CA GLY A 11 4.60 7.37 -10.21
C GLY A 11 4.06 6.07 -9.60
N GLY A 12 4.19 5.89 -8.29
CA GLY A 12 3.51 4.84 -7.54
C GLY A 12 2.02 5.11 -7.37
N ILE A 13 1.32 4.20 -6.67
CA ILE A 13 -0.13 4.33 -6.45
C ILE A 13 -0.52 5.66 -5.81
N ALA A 14 0.25 6.15 -4.85
CA ALA A 14 -0.01 7.42 -4.18
C ALA A 14 0.01 8.59 -5.18
N GLY A 15 1.07 8.69 -5.99
CA GLY A 15 1.21 9.81 -6.92
C GLY A 15 0.26 9.73 -8.09
N VAL A 16 0.07 8.55 -8.71
CA VAL A 16 -0.81 8.44 -9.88
C VAL A 16 -2.28 8.68 -9.50
N SER A 17 -2.72 8.21 -8.33
CA SER A 17 -4.09 8.44 -7.86
C SER A 17 -4.32 9.92 -7.48
N ALA A 18 -3.37 10.55 -6.78
CA ALA A 18 -3.45 11.98 -6.47
C ALA A 18 -3.41 12.85 -7.73
N ALA A 19 -2.55 12.53 -8.70
CA ALA A 19 -2.48 13.24 -9.97
C ALA A 19 -3.80 13.12 -10.75
N ALA A 20 -4.45 11.96 -10.75
CA ALA A 20 -5.74 11.74 -11.38
C ALA A 20 -6.85 12.59 -10.74
N GLU A 21 -6.87 12.72 -9.42
CA GLU A 21 -7.84 13.58 -8.73
C GLU A 21 -7.55 15.07 -8.94
N LEU A 22 -6.29 15.50 -8.85
CA LEU A 22 -5.86 16.88 -9.10
C LEU A 22 -6.17 17.35 -10.54
N ALA A 23 -6.09 16.43 -11.51
CA ALA A 23 -6.43 16.73 -12.91
C ALA A 23 -7.89 17.10 -13.15
N ARG A 24 -8.76 17.01 -12.15
CA ARG A 24 -10.12 17.60 -12.16
C ARG A 24 -10.10 19.12 -11.96
N SER A 25 -9.04 19.66 -11.37
CA SER A 25 -8.98 21.06 -10.93
C SER A 25 -7.93 21.88 -11.67
N GLY A 26 -7.04 21.26 -12.44
CA GLY A 26 -6.00 21.97 -13.16
C GLY A 26 -5.08 21.06 -13.95
N ARG A 27 -4.06 21.66 -14.57
CA ARG A 27 -3.06 20.96 -15.35
C ARG A 27 -2.04 20.27 -14.43
N VAL A 28 -1.89 18.96 -14.58
CA VAL A 28 -1.03 18.13 -13.76
C VAL A 28 0.12 17.54 -14.57
N LEU A 29 1.34 17.66 -14.04
CA LEU A 29 2.49 16.91 -14.50
C LEU A 29 2.89 15.91 -13.41
N LEU A 30 2.98 14.63 -13.76
CA LEU A 30 3.54 13.58 -12.91
C LEU A 30 4.94 13.25 -13.36
N LEU A 31 5.90 13.32 -12.44
CA LEU A 31 7.32 13.00 -12.65
C LEU A 31 7.66 11.68 -11.96
N GLU A 32 8.23 10.74 -12.72
CA GLU A 32 8.72 9.47 -12.20
C GLU A 32 10.21 9.31 -12.54
N ARG A 33 11.02 8.91 -11.56
CA ARG A 33 12.46 8.73 -11.74
C ARG A 33 12.79 7.50 -12.59
N GLU A 34 12.01 6.45 -12.47
CA GLU A 34 12.22 5.19 -13.16
C GLU A 34 11.76 5.27 -14.63
N GLU A 35 12.10 4.26 -15.41
CA GLU A 35 11.68 4.16 -16.81
C GLU A 35 10.18 3.89 -16.99
N ARG A 36 9.53 3.39 -15.94
CA ARG A 36 8.09 3.07 -15.91
C ARG A 36 7.48 3.37 -14.55
N LEU A 37 6.18 3.63 -14.56
CA LEU A 37 5.41 3.79 -13.32
C LEU A 37 5.35 2.49 -12.54
N ALA A 38 5.03 2.57 -11.24
CA ALA A 38 4.85 1.43 -10.35
C ALA A 38 6.06 0.49 -10.24
N TYR A 39 7.26 0.95 -10.51
CA TYR A 39 8.46 0.12 -10.53
C TYR A 39 8.79 -0.50 -9.16
N HIS A 40 8.66 0.27 -8.08
CA HIS A 40 8.99 -0.14 -6.72
C HIS A 40 7.78 -0.76 -5.99
N THR A 41 7.47 -0.28 -4.79
CA THR A 41 6.49 -0.86 -3.85
C THR A 41 5.15 -1.21 -4.48
N THR A 42 4.62 -0.37 -5.35
CA THR A 42 3.32 -0.59 -6.01
C THR A 42 3.32 -1.85 -6.86
N GLY A 43 4.29 -2.01 -7.75
CA GLY A 43 4.37 -3.17 -8.64
C GLY A 43 4.88 -4.46 -7.95
N ARG A 44 5.24 -4.36 -6.66
CA ARG A 44 5.70 -5.48 -5.84
C ARG A 44 4.69 -5.87 -4.75
N SER A 45 3.48 -5.36 -4.83
CA SER A 45 2.46 -5.52 -3.81
C SER A 45 1.71 -6.84 -3.97
N ALA A 46 1.53 -7.56 -2.86
CA ALA A 46 0.61 -8.69 -2.73
C ALA A 46 -0.72 -8.17 -2.15
N ALA A 47 -1.34 -7.20 -2.83
CA ALA A 47 -2.41 -6.39 -2.28
C ALA A 47 -3.67 -7.18 -1.91
N PHE A 48 -4.19 -6.88 -0.74
CA PHE A 48 -5.42 -7.40 -0.19
C PHE A 48 -6.26 -6.26 0.36
N PHE A 49 -7.56 -6.34 0.20
CA PHE A 49 -8.52 -5.46 0.84
C PHE A 49 -9.08 -6.18 2.06
N THR A 50 -8.85 -5.64 3.22
CA THR A 50 -9.34 -6.14 4.51
C THR A 50 -9.60 -4.98 5.44
N MET A 51 -10.71 -5.02 6.17
CA MET A 51 -11.11 -4.01 7.14
C MET A 51 -10.36 -4.14 8.48
N ASN A 52 -9.60 -5.20 8.65
CA ASN A 52 -8.95 -5.54 9.93
C ASN A 52 -7.48 -5.15 10.00
N TYR A 53 -6.90 -4.68 8.89
CA TYR A 53 -5.48 -4.43 8.80
C TYR A 53 -5.10 -2.98 9.15
N GLY A 54 -4.05 -2.83 9.92
CA GLY A 54 -3.52 -1.53 10.34
C GLY A 54 -4.21 -0.94 11.59
N ASN A 55 -3.88 0.32 11.88
CA ASN A 55 -4.48 1.08 12.99
C ASN A 55 -5.87 1.64 12.62
N ALA A 56 -6.52 2.34 13.54
CA ALA A 56 -7.86 2.89 13.34
C ALA A 56 -7.93 3.85 12.13
N MET A 57 -6.90 4.68 11.91
CA MET A 57 -6.85 5.60 10.77
C MET A 57 -6.78 4.84 9.45
N ILE A 58 -5.96 3.79 9.35
CA ILE A 58 -5.88 2.93 8.18
C ILE A 58 -7.22 2.26 7.90
N ARG A 59 -7.87 1.71 8.91
CA ARG A 59 -9.18 1.05 8.75
C ARG A 59 -10.26 2.03 8.28
N GLY A 60 -10.30 3.23 8.83
CA GLY A 60 -11.21 4.28 8.37
C GLY A 60 -10.94 4.71 6.92
N LEU A 61 -9.67 4.89 6.52
CA LEU A 61 -9.29 5.19 5.14
C LEU A 61 -9.64 4.04 4.18
N THR A 62 -9.51 2.79 4.64
CA THR A 62 -9.92 1.60 3.88
C THR A 62 -11.42 1.58 3.68
N ALA A 63 -12.20 1.85 4.74
CA ALA A 63 -13.65 1.97 4.67
C ALA A 63 -14.10 3.07 3.69
N ALA A 64 -13.51 4.26 3.79
CA ALA A 64 -13.76 5.36 2.86
C ALA A 64 -13.35 5.08 1.40
N SER A 65 -12.45 4.11 1.19
CA SER A 65 -12.00 3.68 -0.15
C SER A 65 -12.88 2.57 -0.74
N GLY A 66 -13.53 1.77 0.11
CA GLY A 66 -14.31 0.60 -0.27
C GLY A 66 -15.33 0.84 -1.37
N PRO A 67 -16.20 1.87 -1.29
CA PRO A 67 -17.19 2.16 -2.34
C PRO A 67 -16.58 2.36 -3.72
N PHE A 68 -15.45 3.08 -3.83
CA PHE A 68 -14.74 3.26 -5.09
C PHE A 68 -14.15 1.95 -5.61
N LEU A 69 -13.54 1.15 -4.75
CA LEU A 69 -12.90 -0.11 -5.15
C LEU A 69 -13.92 -1.18 -5.56
N THR A 70 -15.09 -1.17 -4.91
CA THR A 70 -16.19 -2.10 -5.23
C THR A 70 -16.91 -1.70 -6.52
N LYS A 71 -17.14 -0.39 -6.71
CA LYS A 71 -17.84 0.15 -7.87
C LYS A 71 -17.10 1.39 -8.38
N PRO A 72 -16.01 1.20 -9.14
CA PRO A 72 -15.29 2.31 -9.72
C PRO A 72 -16.15 3.07 -10.74
N PRO A 73 -15.81 4.34 -11.05
CA PRO A 73 -16.50 5.09 -12.10
C PRO A 73 -16.42 4.39 -13.46
N ASP A 74 -17.42 4.61 -14.30
CA ASP A 74 -17.46 4.07 -15.66
C ASP A 74 -16.17 4.39 -16.43
N GLY A 75 -15.64 3.40 -17.14
CA GLY A 75 -14.39 3.51 -17.89
C GLY A 75 -13.11 3.50 -17.03
N PHE A 76 -13.20 3.34 -15.71
CA PHE A 76 -12.02 3.20 -14.85
C PHE A 76 -11.27 1.88 -15.08
N ALA A 77 -11.99 0.79 -15.20
CA ALA A 77 -11.43 -0.55 -15.44
C ALA A 77 -12.37 -1.39 -16.30
N GLU A 78 -11.82 -2.37 -16.99
CA GLU A 78 -12.57 -3.32 -17.85
C GLU A 78 -13.00 -4.58 -17.09
N ALA A 79 -12.48 -4.78 -15.89
CA ALA A 79 -12.79 -5.89 -15.00
C ALA A 79 -12.93 -5.39 -13.56
N PRO A 80 -13.51 -6.20 -12.64
CA PRO A 80 -13.58 -5.87 -11.23
C PRO A 80 -12.18 -5.63 -10.64
N LEU A 81 -12.05 -4.57 -9.82
CA LEU A 81 -10.80 -4.22 -9.15
C LEU A 81 -10.45 -5.17 -8.00
N MET A 82 -11.45 -5.86 -7.49
CA MET A 82 -11.35 -6.81 -6.40
C MET A 82 -12.13 -8.07 -6.70
N SER A 83 -11.65 -9.20 -6.18
CA SER A 83 -12.33 -10.49 -6.24
C SER A 83 -12.43 -11.12 -4.85
N PRO A 84 -13.53 -11.83 -4.52
CA PRO A 84 -13.66 -12.52 -3.25
C PRO A 84 -12.49 -13.47 -2.98
N HIS A 85 -11.82 -13.26 -1.86
CA HIS A 85 -10.72 -14.11 -1.43
C HIS A 85 -10.63 -14.05 0.11
N PRO A 86 -11.33 -14.94 0.82
CA PRO A 86 -11.35 -14.95 2.27
C PRO A 86 -9.96 -15.01 2.89
N ALA A 87 -9.81 -14.52 4.10
CA ALA A 87 -8.58 -14.67 4.87
C ALA A 87 -8.83 -15.51 6.12
N VAL A 88 -7.91 -16.41 6.42
CA VAL A 88 -7.91 -17.22 7.65
C VAL A 88 -6.66 -16.90 8.44
N THR A 89 -6.85 -16.41 9.65
CA THR A 89 -5.76 -16.27 10.62
C THR A 89 -5.70 -17.53 11.46
N VAL A 90 -4.52 -18.13 11.54
CA VAL A 90 -4.24 -19.37 12.28
C VAL A 90 -3.30 -19.12 13.44
N ALA A 91 -3.47 -19.89 14.50
CA ALA A 91 -2.59 -19.90 15.66
C ALA A 91 -2.24 -21.32 16.10
N ARG A 92 -1.00 -21.51 16.56
CA ARG A 92 -0.53 -22.71 17.23
C ARG A 92 -0.94 -22.72 18.72
N HIS A 93 -0.73 -23.86 19.38
CA HIS A 93 -1.03 -24.01 20.82
C HIS A 93 -0.24 -23.07 21.74
N ASP A 94 0.91 -22.56 21.32
CA ASP A 94 1.76 -21.64 22.08
C ASP A 94 1.43 -20.15 21.82
N GLN A 95 0.46 -19.85 20.95
CA GLN A 95 0.11 -18.48 20.51
C GLN A 95 -1.24 -17.99 21.05
N ASP A 96 -1.80 -18.59 22.09
CA ASP A 96 -3.18 -18.31 22.55
C ASP A 96 -3.39 -16.82 22.91
N THR A 97 -2.46 -16.22 23.66
CA THR A 97 -2.53 -14.79 24.02
C THR A 97 -2.43 -13.87 22.82
N ALA A 98 -1.59 -14.21 21.83
CA ALA A 98 -1.46 -13.45 20.60
C ALA A 98 -2.73 -13.55 19.76
N PHE A 99 -3.32 -14.75 19.69
CA PHE A 99 -4.57 -14.99 18.98
C PHE A 99 -5.74 -14.19 19.58
N GLU A 100 -5.91 -14.20 20.90
CA GLU A 100 -6.95 -13.41 21.58
C GLU A 100 -6.81 -11.90 21.28
N THR A 101 -5.57 -11.41 21.31
CA THR A 101 -5.29 -10.01 20.97
C THR A 101 -5.63 -9.70 19.51
N ASN A 102 -5.30 -10.60 18.59
CA ASN A 102 -5.58 -10.48 17.17
C ASN A 102 -7.09 -10.53 16.91
N LEU A 103 -7.80 -11.53 17.47
CA LEU A 103 -9.25 -11.70 17.35
C LEU A 103 -10.00 -10.49 17.88
N ALA A 104 -9.63 -9.97 19.05
CA ALA A 104 -10.26 -8.80 19.63
C ALA A 104 -10.12 -7.56 18.73
N LYS A 105 -8.92 -7.34 18.16
CA LYS A 105 -8.70 -6.24 17.20
C LYS A 105 -9.53 -6.42 15.93
N ALA A 106 -9.58 -7.64 15.40
CA ALA A 106 -10.32 -7.97 14.19
C ALA A 106 -11.82 -7.76 14.38
N THR A 107 -12.40 -8.29 15.46
CA THR A 107 -13.83 -8.17 15.79
C THR A 107 -14.24 -6.72 16.02
N ALA A 108 -13.39 -5.91 16.68
CA ALA A 108 -13.65 -4.49 16.89
C ALA A 108 -13.63 -3.66 15.58
N SER A 109 -13.10 -4.21 14.48
CA SER A 109 -12.88 -3.47 13.24
C SER A 109 -14.02 -3.60 12.23
N SER A 110 -14.39 -4.81 11.82
CA SER A 110 -15.33 -5.03 10.72
C SER A 110 -16.68 -5.61 11.17
N GLY A 111 -16.70 -6.25 12.30
CA GLY A 111 -17.88 -6.97 12.78
C GLY A 111 -18.19 -8.27 12.03
N ASN A 112 -17.44 -8.63 11.00
CA ASN A 112 -17.64 -9.86 10.22
C ASN A 112 -16.44 -10.80 10.34
N ILE A 113 -16.00 -11.02 11.58
CA ILE A 113 -14.99 -12.02 11.93
C ILE A 113 -15.67 -13.18 12.61
N VAL A 114 -15.35 -14.38 12.18
CA VAL A 114 -15.92 -15.62 12.71
C VAL A 114 -14.79 -16.50 13.24
N GLU A 115 -14.78 -16.79 14.54
CA GLU A 115 -13.90 -17.84 15.05
C GLU A 115 -14.40 -19.19 14.53
N ILE A 116 -13.52 -19.96 13.93
CA ILE A 116 -13.81 -21.26 13.35
C ILE A 116 -13.00 -22.36 14.05
N SER A 117 -13.47 -23.59 14.00
CA SER A 117 -12.74 -24.71 14.57
C SER A 117 -11.45 -25.00 13.80
N PRO A 118 -10.43 -25.62 14.44
CA PRO A 118 -9.23 -26.07 13.75
C PRO A 118 -9.51 -26.94 12.53
N GLY A 119 -10.48 -27.86 12.65
CA GLY A 119 -10.87 -28.75 11.55
C GLY A 119 -11.50 -28.03 10.35
N GLU A 120 -12.31 -26.98 10.60
CA GLU A 120 -12.85 -26.13 9.54
C GLU A 120 -11.73 -25.34 8.84
N ALA A 121 -10.79 -24.77 9.60
CA ALA A 121 -9.64 -24.07 9.05
C ALA A 121 -8.76 -24.99 8.20
N GLU A 122 -8.42 -26.20 8.70
CA GLU A 122 -7.64 -27.17 7.98
C GLU A 122 -8.35 -27.62 6.69
N ALA A 123 -9.67 -27.84 6.73
CA ALA A 123 -10.46 -28.22 5.56
C ALA A 123 -10.52 -27.09 4.50
N MET A 124 -10.63 -25.82 4.92
CA MET A 124 -10.63 -24.67 4.01
C MET A 124 -9.27 -24.45 3.35
N ILE A 125 -8.20 -24.60 4.11
CA ILE A 125 -6.81 -24.35 3.63
C ILE A 125 -6.31 -25.54 2.81
N GLY A 126 -6.63 -26.77 3.23
CA GLY A 126 -6.37 -28.01 2.51
C GLY A 126 -4.92 -28.50 2.55
N VAL A 127 -3.99 -27.73 3.06
CA VAL A 127 -2.55 -28.07 3.10
C VAL A 127 -1.90 -27.82 4.46
N MET A 128 -2.66 -27.53 5.51
CA MET A 128 -2.08 -27.41 6.84
C MET A 128 -1.50 -28.74 7.32
N ALA A 129 -0.41 -28.68 8.05
CA ALA A 129 0.14 -29.85 8.74
C ALA A 129 -0.85 -30.29 9.83
N PRO A 130 -1.15 -31.61 9.95
CA PRO A 130 -2.09 -32.10 10.94
C PRO A 130 -1.73 -31.65 12.36
N GLY A 131 -2.70 -31.02 13.06
CA GLY A 131 -2.52 -30.53 14.42
C GLY A 131 -1.69 -29.25 14.56
N TYR A 132 -1.32 -28.60 13.47
CA TYR A 132 -0.67 -27.29 13.52
C TYR A 132 -1.63 -26.19 14.01
N VAL A 133 -2.85 -26.21 13.51
CA VAL A 133 -3.86 -25.21 13.87
C VAL A 133 -4.50 -25.57 15.21
N ALA A 134 -4.26 -24.73 16.22
CA ALA A 134 -4.94 -24.83 17.52
C ALA A 134 -6.19 -23.94 17.58
N ARG A 135 -6.12 -22.77 16.97
CA ARG A 135 -7.22 -21.82 16.85
C ARG A 135 -7.18 -21.12 15.50
N ALA A 136 -8.34 -20.67 15.04
CA ALA A 136 -8.43 -19.89 13.81
C ALA A 136 -9.63 -18.95 13.82
N HIS A 137 -9.51 -17.84 13.06
CA HIS A 137 -10.65 -17.04 12.69
C HIS A 137 -10.67 -16.75 11.19
N LEU A 138 -11.86 -16.60 10.66
CA LEU A 138 -12.15 -16.32 9.26
C LEU A 138 -12.60 -14.86 9.10
N GLU A 139 -12.05 -14.18 8.09
CA GLU A 139 -12.56 -12.93 7.53
C GLU A 139 -13.16 -13.25 6.14
N PRO A 140 -14.48 -13.49 6.05
CA PRO A 140 -15.11 -13.93 4.80
C PRO A 140 -15.17 -12.85 3.73
N ASP A 141 -15.15 -11.57 4.13
CA ASP A 141 -15.29 -10.41 3.23
C ASP A 141 -13.95 -9.86 2.72
N ALA A 142 -12.84 -10.51 3.06
CA ALA A 142 -11.55 -10.12 2.51
C ALA A 142 -11.53 -10.37 0.99
N MET A 143 -10.82 -9.49 0.25
CA MET A 143 -10.78 -9.48 -1.20
C MET A 143 -9.34 -9.41 -1.71
N ALA A 144 -9.02 -10.17 -2.74
CA ALA A 144 -7.80 -9.95 -3.51
C ALA A 144 -7.98 -8.70 -4.40
N MET A 145 -6.93 -7.90 -4.52
CA MET A 145 -6.95 -6.66 -5.31
C MET A 145 -6.09 -6.79 -6.55
N ASP A 146 -6.61 -6.34 -7.70
CA ASP A 146 -5.82 -6.21 -8.91
C ASP A 146 -5.09 -4.86 -8.92
N VAL A 147 -3.82 -4.91 -8.55
CA VAL A 147 -2.97 -3.71 -8.42
C VAL A 147 -2.77 -3.01 -9.76
N ASP A 148 -2.61 -3.78 -10.83
CA ASP A 148 -2.38 -3.22 -12.18
C ASP A 148 -3.64 -2.53 -12.70
N LEU A 149 -4.81 -3.15 -12.56
CA LEU A 149 -6.09 -2.52 -12.94
C LEU A 149 -6.34 -1.22 -12.18
N ILE A 150 -6.08 -1.21 -10.87
CA ILE A 150 -6.27 -0.02 -10.02
C ILE A 150 -5.31 1.09 -10.45
N HIS A 151 -4.02 0.79 -10.55
CA HIS A 151 -3.00 1.76 -10.93
C HIS A 151 -3.22 2.28 -12.35
N SER A 152 -3.46 1.39 -13.30
CA SER A 152 -3.74 1.73 -14.70
C SER A 152 -5.05 2.52 -14.87
N GLY A 153 -6.05 2.26 -14.02
CA GLY A 153 -7.29 3.03 -13.99
C GLY A 153 -7.05 4.49 -13.63
N PHE A 154 -6.30 4.76 -12.56
CA PHE A 154 -5.90 6.14 -12.21
C PHE A 154 -5.05 6.80 -13.29
N ARG A 155 -4.10 6.07 -13.87
CA ARG A 155 -3.29 6.57 -14.99
C ARG A 155 -4.18 6.98 -16.18
N ARG A 156 -5.16 6.15 -16.57
CA ARG A 156 -6.12 6.50 -17.64
C ARG A 156 -6.90 7.74 -17.29
N GLN A 157 -7.41 7.87 -16.07
CA GLN A 157 -8.12 9.08 -15.65
C GLN A 157 -7.25 10.32 -15.70
N LEU A 158 -5.98 10.24 -15.26
CA LEU A 158 -5.03 11.34 -15.36
C LEU A 158 -4.88 11.82 -16.81
N THR A 159 -4.57 10.90 -17.73
CA THR A 159 -4.32 11.25 -19.14
C THR A 159 -5.59 11.69 -19.86
N ALA A 160 -6.74 11.07 -19.57
CA ALA A 160 -8.03 11.48 -20.14
C ALA A 160 -8.44 12.91 -19.72
N ARG A 161 -7.94 13.40 -18.59
CA ARG A 161 -8.15 14.79 -18.11
C ARG A 161 -7.04 15.74 -18.54
N GLY A 162 -6.16 15.33 -19.47
CA GLY A 162 -5.09 16.15 -20.00
C GLY A 162 -3.85 16.26 -19.09
N GLY A 163 -3.73 15.41 -18.06
CA GLY A 163 -2.51 15.31 -17.29
C GLY A 163 -1.38 14.63 -18.06
N GLU A 164 -0.16 15.07 -17.82
CA GLU A 164 1.02 14.54 -18.49
C GLU A 164 1.89 13.72 -17.52
N ILE A 165 2.59 12.73 -18.06
CA ILE A 165 3.48 11.83 -17.31
C ILE A 165 4.84 11.87 -17.98
N THR A 166 5.89 12.08 -17.16
CA THR A 166 7.28 11.99 -17.62
C THR A 166 8.04 10.99 -16.75
N CYS A 167 8.43 9.88 -17.35
CA CYS A 167 9.36 8.92 -16.74
C CYS A 167 10.82 9.29 -17.02
N ARG A 168 11.78 8.64 -16.32
CA ARG A 168 13.22 8.99 -16.36
C ARG A 168 13.45 10.47 -15.99
N ALA A 169 12.62 10.99 -15.09
CA ALA A 169 12.58 12.38 -14.67
C ALA A 169 12.85 12.51 -13.17
N GLU A 170 14.02 12.02 -12.74
CA GLU A 170 14.45 12.17 -11.36
C GLU A 170 14.58 13.65 -11.00
N VAL A 171 13.88 14.06 -9.95
CA VAL A 171 13.93 15.43 -9.45
C VAL A 171 15.26 15.62 -8.70
N GLN A 172 16.05 16.59 -9.16
CA GLN A 172 17.38 16.89 -8.63
C GLN A 172 17.41 18.18 -7.81
N SER A 173 16.47 19.10 -8.04
CA SER A 173 16.33 20.28 -7.21
C SER A 173 14.90 20.81 -7.19
N LEU A 174 14.53 21.37 -6.05
CA LEU A 174 13.27 22.07 -5.81
C LEU A 174 13.58 23.46 -5.28
N ARG A 175 13.21 24.50 -6.01
CA ARG A 175 13.44 25.88 -5.61
C ARG A 175 12.17 26.70 -5.80
N ARG A 176 11.79 27.49 -4.79
CA ARG A 176 10.64 28.38 -4.90
C ARG A 176 11.08 29.80 -5.24
N LYS A 177 10.59 30.32 -6.39
CA LYS A 177 10.90 31.67 -6.87
C LYS A 177 9.62 32.31 -7.40
N ASN A 178 9.35 33.57 -7.00
CA ASN A 178 8.18 34.33 -7.45
C ASN A 178 6.84 33.58 -7.26
N GLY A 179 6.69 32.84 -6.16
CA GLY A 179 5.47 32.09 -5.88
C GLY A 179 5.36 30.72 -6.54
N LEU A 180 6.24 30.38 -7.47
CA LEU A 180 6.25 29.11 -8.20
C LEU A 180 7.42 28.23 -7.77
N TRP A 181 7.19 26.94 -7.71
CA TRP A 181 8.23 25.93 -7.64
C TRP A 181 8.91 25.79 -9.00
N GLN A 182 10.22 25.76 -9.00
CA GLN A 182 11.06 25.33 -10.10
C GLN A 182 11.54 23.91 -9.77
N VAL A 183 11.03 22.94 -10.50
CA VAL A 183 11.33 21.52 -10.35
C VAL A 183 12.28 21.14 -11.45
N ALA A 184 13.55 20.93 -11.14
CA ALA A 184 14.56 20.55 -12.11
C ALA A 184 14.82 19.05 -12.07
N THR A 185 14.81 18.44 -13.26
CA THR A 185 15.32 17.11 -13.54
C THR A 185 16.66 17.22 -14.28
N GLY A 186 17.31 16.10 -14.61
CA GLY A 186 18.60 16.13 -15.34
C GLY A 186 18.56 16.87 -16.68
N THR A 187 17.41 16.98 -17.32
CA THR A 187 17.25 17.51 -18.68
C THR A 187 16.31 18.68 -18.80
N GLN A 188 15.40 18.88 -17.86
CA GLN A 188 14.32 19.88 -17.97
C GLN A 188 14.02 20.55 -16.63
N THR A 189 13.40 21.72 -16.72
CA THR A 189 12.85 22.43 -15.54
C THR A 189 11.39 22.75 -15.78
N PHE A 190 10.57 22.36 -14.81
CA PHE A 190 9.13 22.59 -14.80
C PHE A 190 8.74 23.59 -13.74
N GLN A 191 7.56 24.21 -13.86
CA GLN A 191 7.08 25.18 -12.89
C GLN A 191 5.62 24.93 -12.52
N ALA A 192 5.31 25.01 -11.21
CA ALA A 192 3.96 24.97 -10.68
C ALA A 192 3.87 25.72 -9.35
N PRO A 193 2.70 26.25 -8.95
CA PRO A 193 2.50 26.83 -7.62
C PRO A 193 2.51 25.76 -6.50
N VAL A 194 2.13 24.51 -6.82
CA VAL A 194 2.02 23.41 -5.88
C VAL A 194 2.81 22.18 -6.36
N VAL A 195 3.58 21.60 -5.45
CA VAL A 195 4.27 20.32 -5.61
C VAL A 195 3.71 19.33 -4.61
N VAL A 196 3.35 18.14 -5.07
CA VAL A 196 2.92 17.01 -4.23
C VAL A 196 4.05 15.98 -4.19
N ASN A 197 4.58 15.75 -3.01
CA ASN A 197 5.62 14.75 -2.77
C ASN A 197 4.99 13.39 -2.46
N ALA A 198 4.93 12.54 -3.47
CA ALA A 198 4.42 11.16 -3.40
C ALA A 198 5.53 10.14 -3.73
N ALA A 199 6.79 10.46 -3.38
CA ALA A 199 7.98 9.71 -3.75
C ALA A 199 8.21 8.43 -2.92
N GLY A 200 7.20 7.95 -2.17
CA GLY A 200 7.26 6.68 -1.42
C GLY A 200 8.41 6.66 -0.42
N ALA A 201 9.31 5.70 -0.56
CA ALA A 201 10.47 5.56 0.33
C ALA A 201 11.44 6.74 0.26
N TRP A 202 11.47 7.47 -0.86
CA TRP A 202 12.35 8.64 -1.08
C TRP A 202 11.69 9.97 -0.70
N ALA A 203 10.54 9.96 -0.03
CA ALA A 203 9.82 11.21 0.23
C ALA A 203 10.61 12.18 1.14
N ASP A 204 11.36 11.69 2.12
CA ASP A 204 12.21 12.56 2.95
C ASP A 204 13.40 13.13 2.17
N GLU A 205 13.97 12.38 1.22
CA GLU A 205 15.04 12.90 0.34
C GLU A 205 14.52 14.02 -0.57
N VAL A 206 13.35 13.82 -1.18
CA VAL A 206 12.69 14.85 -2.00
C VAL A 206 12.33 16.09 -1.17
N ALA A 207 11.90 15.90 0.07
CA ALA A 207 11.62 16.98 1.00
C ALA A 207 12.88 17.79 1.32
N GLY A 208 14.01 17.12 1.51
CA GLY A 208 15.31 17.79 1.69
C GLY A 208 15.69 18.70 0.52
N LEU A 209 15.35 18.34 -0.73
CA LEU A 209 15.55 19.20 -1.91
C LEU A 209 14.71 20.50 -1.84
N ALA A 210 13.55 20.44 -1.18
CA ALA A 210 12.66 21.57 -0.98
C ALA A 210 13.01 22.42 0.26
N GLY A 211 13.94 21.95 1.09
CA GLY A 211 14.25 22.55 2.40
C GLY A 211 13.20 22.24 3.47
N ALA A 212 12.32 21.28 3.25
CA ALA A 212 11.35 20.82 4.24
C ALA A 212 12.01 19.89 5.28
N ARG A 213 11.49 19.91 6.51
CA ARG A 213 11.91 18.99 7.57
C ARG A 213 11.49 17.57 7.20
N PRO A 214 12.37 16.57 7.31
CA PRO A 214 11.99 15.16 7.11
C PRO A 214 10.89 14.71 8.08
N LEU A 215 10.01 13.85 7.62
CA LEU A 215 8.98 13.18 8.45
C LEU A 215 9.55 12.08 9.34
N GLY A 216 10.80 11.67 9.12
CA GLY A 216 11.39 10.49 9.75
C GLY A 216 10.82 9.19 9.18
N LEU A 217 10.60 9.16 7.86
CA LEU A 217 10.15 7.95 7.18
C LEU A 217 11.15 6.82 7.35
N GLN A 218 10.67 5.70 7.86
CA GLN A 218 11.43 4.46 7.95
C GLN A 218 10.88 3.45 6.94
N PRO A 219 11.55 3.24 5.80
CA PRO A 219 11.23 2.15 4.91
C PRO A 219 11.59 0.82 5.57
N LYS A 220 10.70 -0.18 5.40
CA LYS A 220 10.88 -1.53 5.92
C LYS A 220 10.75 -2.52 4.77
N ARG A 221 11.73 -3.41 4.64
CA ARG A 221 11.73 -4.45 3.62
C ARG A 221 10.62 -5.46 3.90
N ARG A 222 9.95 -5.90 2.86
CA ARG A 222 8.99 -7.00 2.84
C ARG A 222 9.36 -7.95 1.72
N THR A 223 9.76 -9.15 2.08
CA THR A 223 10.17 -10.23 1.18
C THR A 223 8.98 -11.06 0.74
N VAL A 224 8.97 -11.44 -0.52
CA VAL A 224 7.96 -12.33 -1.11
C VAL A 224 8.66 -13.39 -1.96
N ILE A 225 8.15 -14.62 -1.88
CA ILE A 225 8.55 -15.74 -2.73
C ILE A 225 7.36 -16.28 -3.50
N LEU A 226 7.60 -16.81 -4.70
CA LEU A 226 6.66 -17.62 -5.46
C LEU A 226 7.21 -19.03 -5.65
N PHE A 227 6.37 -20.03 -5.45
CA PHE A 227 6.74 -21.43 -5.68
C PHE A 227 5.54 -22.23 -6.19
N ALA A 228 5.81 -23.29 -6.96
CA ALA A 228 4.76 -24.18 -7.42
C ALA A 228 4.28 -25.10 -6.28
N PRO A 229 2.97 -25.33 -6.14
CA PRO A 229 2.47 -26.38 -5.25
C PRO A 229 2.95 -27.75 -5.75
N PRO A 230 3.01 -28.77 -4.88
CA PRO A 230 3.28 -30.14 -5.31
C PRO A 230 2.26 -30.63 -6.33
N GLU A 231 2.66 -31.60 -7.19
CA GLU A 231 1.78 -32.19 -8.17
C GLU A 231 0.53 -32.80 -7.51
N GLY A 232 -0.64 -32.52 -8.08
CA GLY A 232 -1.94 -33.00 -7.57
C GLY A 232 -2.55 -32.14 -6.45
N VAL A 233 -1.86 -31.11 -5.94
CA VAL A 233 -2.39 -30.18 -4.93
C VAL A 233 -3.10 -29.00 -5.61
N ASP A 234 -4.40 -28.87 -5.39
CA ASP A 234 -5.20 -27.76 -5.91
C ASP A 234 -5.44 -26.72 -4.79
N LEU A 235 -4.81 -25.57 -4.92
CA LEU A 235 -4.94 -24.45 -3.98
C LEU A 235 -5.81 -23.30 -4.50
N ARG A 236 -6.52 -23.45 -5.62
CA ARG A 236 -7.31 -22.34 -6.20
C ARG A 236 -8.38 -21.78 -5.27
N ARG A 237 -8.84 -22.56 -4.30
CA ARG A 237 -9.83 -22.15 -3.28
C ARG A 237 -9.21 -21.90 -1.91
N CYS A 238 -7.90 -22.07 -1.76
CA CYS A 238 -7.22 -21.81 -0.51
C CYS A 238 -7.36 -20.32 -0.17
N PRO A 239 -7.77 -19.95 1.05
CA PRO A 239 -7.82 -18.57 1.48
C PRO A 239 -6.41 -17.96 1.60
N LEU A 240 -6.33 -16.66 1.81
CA LEU A 240 -5.12 -16.06 2.37
C LEU A 240 -4.93 -16.61 3.79
N VAL A 241 -3.82 -17.26 4.06
CA VAL A 241 -3.47 -17.80 5.37
C VAL A 241 -2.47 -16.88 6.04
N ILE A 242 -2.74 -16.46 7.27
CA ILE A 242 -1.92 -15.54 8.06
C ILE A 242 -1.65 -16.16 9.42
N ASP A 243 -0.41 -16.20 9.87
CA ASP A 243 -0.08 -16.52 11.27
C ASP A 243 -0.51 -15.35 12.18
N CYS A 244 -1.09 -15.62 13.34
CA CYS A 244 -1.68 -14.60 14.23
C CYS A 244 -0.64 -13.61 14.80
N GLU A 245 0.64 -13.97 14.82
CA GLU A 245 1.77 -13.10 15.17
C GLU A 245 2.46 -12.50 13.94
N GLU A 246 1.84 -12.64 12.75
CA GLU A 246 2.41 -12.20 11.47
C GLU A 246 3.80 -12.80 11.18
N LEU A 247 4.03 -14.05 11.58
CA LEU A 247 5.31 -14.73 11.32
C LEU A 247 5.43 -15.14 9.85
N PHE A 248 4.32 -15.44 9.19
CA PHE A 248 4.23 -15.71 7.75
C PHE A 248 2.81 -15.48 7.25
N TYR A 249 2.69 -15.34 5.96
CA TYR A 249 1.44 -15.51 5.25
C TYR A 249 1.68 -16.18 3.91
N PHE A 250 0.67 -16.88 3.39
CA PHE A 250 0.70 -17.40 2.03
C PHE A 250 -0.70 -17.40 1.40
N LYS A 251 -0.76 -17.37 0.08
CA LYS A 251 -2.00 -17.46 -0.69
C LYS A 251 -1.74 -18.06 -2.08
N PRO A 252 -2.76 -18.59 -2.75
CA PRO A 252 -2.65 -18.89 -4.18
C PRO A 252 -2.52 -17.60 -4.99
N GLU A 253 -1.71 -17.65 -6.04
CA GLU A 253 -1.48 -16.56 -6.97
C GLU A 253 -1.28 -17.10 -8.39
N ALA A 254 -2.31 -16.97 -9.26
CA ALA A 254 -2.24 -17.38 -10.67
C ALA A 254 -1.70 -18.81 -10.88
N GLY A 255 -2.14 -19.78 -10.06
CA GLY A 255 -1.76 -21.20 -10.17
C GLY A 255 -0.46 -21.60 -9.45
N ILE A 256 0.20 -20.65 -8.78
CA ILE A 256 1.35 -20.86 -7.90
C ILE A 256 1.02 -20.36 -6.50
N VAL A 257 1.94 -20.50 -5.56
CA VAL A 257 1.79 -20.01 -4.19
C VAL A 257 2.69 -18.81 -3.96
N LEU A 258 2.10 -17.72 -3.45
CA LEU A 258 2.82 -16.59 -2.91
C LEU A 258 3.01 -16.79 -1.41
N GLY A 259 4.24 -16.64 -0.91
CA GLY A 259 4.56 -16.68 0.50
C GLY A 259 5.46 -15.52 0.93
N SER A 260 5.35 -15.12 2.20
CA SER A 260 6.17 -14.05 2.81
C SER A 260 6.46 -14.37 4.27
N PRO A 261 7.66 -14.08 4.77
CA PRO A 261 7.99 -14.17 6.20
C PRO A 261 7.41 -13.02 7.02
N ALA A 262 6.63 -12.13 6.37
CA ALA A 262 6.09 -10.91 6.94
C ALA A 262 7.16 -9.99 7.59
N ASP A 263 8.38 -10.01 7.06
CA ASP A 263 9.53 -9.22 7.53
C ASP A 263 9.26 -7.71 7.51
N GLU A 264 9.81 -7.01 8.47
CA GLU A 264 9.82 -5.54 8.58
C GLU A 264 11.23 -5.05 8.94
N THR A 265 12.22 -5.53 8.22
CA THR A 265 13.62 -5.11 8.42
C THR A 265 13.81 -3.69 7.90
N ASP A 266 14.38 -2.82 8.75
CA ASP A 266 14.71 -1.45 8.39
C ASP A 266 15.66 -1.41 7.18
N SER A 267 15.40 -0.49 6.27
CA SER A 267 16.16 -0.33 5.03
C SER A 267 16.27 1.15 4.67
N PRO A 268 17.37 1.58 4.06
CA PRO A 268 17.37 2.86 3.37
C PRO A 268 16.45 2.78 2.13
N PRO A 269 16.05 3.93 1.56
CA PRO A 269 15.41 3.96 0.25
C PRO A 269 16.33 3.33 -0.79
N CYS A 270 15.86 2.27 -1.45
CA CYS A 270 16.66 1.54 -2.45
C CYS A 270 15.75 0.69 -3.37
N ASP A 271 16.33 0.13 -4.40
CA ASP A 271 15.73 -0.96 -5.16
C ASP A 271 15.87 -2.27 -4.33
N ALA A 272 14.88 -2.48 -3.45
CA ALA A 272 14.93 -3.53 -2.44
C ALA A 272 15.03 -4.91 -3.07
N GLN A 273 15.99 -5.71 -2.56
CA GLN A 273 16.17 -7.11 -2.94
C GLN A 273 15.89 -8.00 -1.71
N PRO A 274 15.36 -9.22 -1.91
CA PRO A 274 15.16 -10.18 -0.83
C PRO A 274 16.50 -10.69 -0.32
N GLU A 275 16.63 -10.82 1.00
CA GLU A 275 17.82 -11.46 1.61
C GLU A 275 17.62 -12.97 1.74
N GLU A 276 18.71 -13.72 1.59
CA GLU A 276 18.68 -15.18 1.67
C GLU A 276 18.17 -15.68 3.04
N PHE A 277 18.44 -14.95 4.10
CA PHE A 277 17.92 -15.25 5.44
C PHE A 277 16.39 -15.17 5.51
N ASP A 278 15.77 -14.14 4.92
CA ASP A 278 14.33 -13.97 4.89
C ASP A 278 13.66 -15.00 3.98
N ILE A 279 14.34 -15.37 2.88
CA ILE A 279 13.90 -16.46 2.00
C ILE A 279 13.92 -17.79 2.76
N ALA A 280 15.00 -18.12 3.45
CA ALA A 280 15.10 -19.36 4.22
C ALA A 280 14.05 -19.41 5.33
N ARG A 281 13.83 -18.28 6.02
CA ARG A 281 12.82 -18.14 7.07
C ARG A 281 11.38 -18.40 6.56
N VAL A 282 11.00 -17.85 5.42
CA VAL A 282 9.63 -18.08 4.89
C VAL A 282 9.45 -19.53 4.44
N VAL A 283 10.48 -20.12 3.83
CA VAL A 283 10.45 -21.55 3.46
C VAL A 283 10.27 -22.42 4.69
N GLU A 284 11.12 -22.25 5.70
CA GLU A 284 11.04 -22.99 6.98
C GLU A 284 9.65 -22.88 7.63
N ARG A 285 9.10 -21.65 7.72
CA ARG A 285 7.81 -21.39 8.38
C ARG A 285 6.64 -22.00 7.64
N ILE A 286 6.61 -21.89 6.31
CA ILE A 286 5.54 -22.50 5.49
C ILE A 286 5.65 -24.02 5.53
N GLU A 287 6.84 -24.61 5.41
CA GLU A 287 7.03 -26.06 5.49
C GLU A 287 6.69 -26.61 6.87
N ALA A 288 6.99 -25.88 7.94
CA ALA A 288 6.60 -26.27 9.31
C ALA A 288 5.08 -26.20 9.53
N ALA A 289 4.41 -25.24 8.90
CA ALA A 289 2.98 -25.03 9.06
C ALA A 289 2.11 -25.88 8.14
N THR A 290 2.68 -26.42 7.06
CA THR A 290 1.93 -27.06 5.98
C THR A 290 2.54 -28.39 5.56
N THR A 291 1.84 -29.13 4.72
CA THR A 291 2.36 -30.30 4.02
C THR A 291 3.11 -29.96 2.72
N LEU A 292 3.23 -28.67 2.41
CA LEU A 292 3.95 -28.19 1.24
C LEU A 292 5.45 -28.41 1.39
N GLN A 293 6.12 -28.74 0.28
CA GLN A 293 7.57 -28.84 0.20
C GLN A 293 8.09 -27.87 -0.88
N ILE A 294 8.90 -26.89 -0.47
CA ILE A 294 9.37 -25.80 -1.33
C ILE A 294 10.77 -26.13 -1.86
N ARG A 295 10.85 -26.96 -2.87
CA ARG A 295 12.14 -27.40 -3.46
C ARG A 295 12.79 -26.38 -4.36
N ARG A 296 11.98 -25.49 -4.99
CA ARG A 296 12.42 -24.48 -5.94
C ARG A 296 11.52 -23.27 -5.91
N LEU A 297 12.10 -22.09 -5.90
CA LEU A 297 11.39 -20.82 -6.08
C LEU A 297 11.21 -20.54 -7.58
N ALA A 298 10.00 -20.18 -7.98
CA ALA A 298 9.71 -19.69 -9.31
C ALA A 298 10.15 -18.24 -9.47
N HIS A 299 9.96 -17.43 -8.43
CA HIS A 299 10.38 -16.03 -8.37
C HIS A 299 10.54 -15.57 -6.93
N LYS A 300 11.31 -14.49 -6.74
CA LYS A 300 11.46 -13.82 -5.44
C LYS A 300 11.69 -12.33 -5.64
N TRP A 301 11.14 -11.50 -4.76
CA TRP A 301 11.38 -10.05 -4.75
C TRP A 301 11.18 -9.47 -3.35
N ALA A 302 11.57 -8.22 -3.18
CA ALA A 302 11.23 -7.46 -2.00
C ALA A 302 10.71 -6.07 -2.37
N GLY A 303 9.87 -5.50 -1.52
CA GLY A 303 9.39 -4.13 -1.61
C GLY A 303 9.65 -3.37 -0.32
N LEU A 304 9.52 -2.04 -0.35
CA LEU A 304 9.66 -1.18 0.80
C LEU A 304 8.30 -0.68 1.27
N ARG A 305 7.97 -0.93 2.53
CA ARG A 305 6.82 -0.36 3.22
C ARG A 305 7.32 0.80 4.09
N SER A 306 7.00 2.03 3.71
CA SER A 306 7.53 3.22 4.41
C SER A 306 6.54 3.72 5.44
N PHE A 307 6.98 3.82 6.68
CA PHE A 307 6.17 4.24 7.82
C PHE A 307 6.78 5.49 8.47
N VAL A 308 5.92 6.31 9.03
CA VAL A 308 6.29 7.30 10.04
C VAL A 308 6.11 6.70 11.43
N ALA A 309 6.54 7.41 12.48
CA ALA A 309 6.63 6.89 13.85
C ALA A 309 5.31 6.28 14.38
N ASP A 310 4.16 6.90 14.11
CA ASP A 310 2.83 6.44 14.54
C ASP A 310 2.14 5.49 13.55
N ARG A 311 2.82 5.14 12.46
CA ARG A 311 2.35 4.23 11.40
C ARG A 311 1.05 4.69 10.70
N THR A 312 0.67 5.96 10.86
CA THR A 312 -0.46 6.58 10.15
C THR A 312 0.06 7.34 8.93
N PRO A 313 -0.56 7.21 7.75
CA PRO A 313 -0.14 7.96 6.56
C PRO A 313 -0.13 9.46 6.78
N VAL A 314 0.66 10.14 5.98
CA VAL A 314 0.76 11.60 6.01
C VAL A 314 0.20 12.17 4.72
N VAL A 315 -0.74 13.11 4.85
CA VAL A 315 -1.18 13.97 3.75
C VAL A 315 -1.44 15.38 4.28
N GLY A 316 -0.89 16.39 3.61
CA GLY A 316 -1.10 17.78 4.02
C GLY A 316 -0.04 18.73 3.54
N HIS A 317 -0.33 19.99 3.67
CA HIS A 317 0.68 21.03 3.44
C HIS A 317 1.82 20.92 4.46
N ASP A 318 3.03 21.12 3.96
CA ASP A 318 4.16 21.35 4.86
C ASP A 318 3.91 22.60 5.69
N PRO A 319 4.14 22.58 7.01
CA PRO A 319 3.83 23.70 7.89
C PRO A 319 4.70 24.94 7.62
N GLU A 320 5.90 24.76 7.08
CA GLU A 320 6.87 25.86 6.87
C GLU A 320 7.05 26.19 5.38
N ILE A 321 6.86 25.20 4.50
CA ILE A 321 7.18 25.30 3.08
C ILE A 321 5.91 25.47 2.23
N LYS A 322 5.58 26.69 1.90
CA LYS A 322 4.37 27.03 1.15
C LYS A 322 4.30 26.33 -0.23
N GLY A 323 3.16 25.70 -0.52
CA GLY A 323 2.90 25.02 -1.80
C GLY A 323 3.63 23.69 -1.94
N PHE A 324 4.18 23.14 -0.83
CA PHE A 324 4.66 21.78 -0.75
C PHE A 324 3.65 20.92 0.01
N VAL A 325 3.20 19.84 -0.60
CA VAL A 325 2.18 18.93 -0.07
C VAL A 325 2.79 17.55 0.07
N TRP A 326 2.66 16.97 1.24
CA TRP A 326 3.08 15.60 1.53
C TRP A 326 1.97 14.60 1.15
N LEU A 327 2.37 13.45 0.61
CA LEU A 327 1.55 12.26 0.44
C LEU A 327 2.46 11.03 0.61
N ALA A 328 2.70 10.63 1.85
CA ALA A 328 3.73 9.66 2.19
C ALA A 328 3.32 8.76 3.36
N GLY A 329 4.14 7.76 3.68
CA GLY A 329 3.94 6.92 4.85
C GLY A 329 2.80 5.89 4.75
N GLN A 330 2.35 5.52 3.55
CA GLN A 330 1.25 4.57 3.36
C GLN A 330 1.59 3.13 3.77
N GLY A 331 2.84 2.84 4.14
CA GLY A 331 3.26 1.53 4.62
C GLY A 331 2.90 0.40 3.69
N GLY A 332 2.19 -0.61 4.23
CA GLY A 332 1.65 -1.74 3.47
C GLY A 332 0.21 -1.54 2.97
N TYR A 333 -0.37 -0.34 3.13
CA TYR A 333 -1.80 -0.08 2.96
C TYR A 333 -2.13 0.78 1.73
N GLY A 334 -1.12 1.21 0.98
CA GLY A 334 -1.24 2.23 -0.07
C GLY A 334 -2.24 1.89 -1.17
N ILE A 335 -2.36 0.62 -1.57
CA ILE A 335 -3.31 0.21 -2.62
C ILE A 335 -4.75 0.36 -2.12
N MET A 336 -5.07 -0.24 -0.97
CA MET A 336 -6.45 -0.26 -0.46
C MET A 336 -6.94 1.10 0.02
N THR A 337 -6.04 2.00 0.41
CA THR A 337 -6.37 3.36 0.86
C THR A 337 -6.25 4.42 -0.24
N SER A 338 -5.77 4.05 -1.44
CA SER A 338 -5.46 5.02 -2.50
C SER A 338 -6.64 5.90 -2.92
N PRO A 339 -7.91 5.43 -2.99
CA PRO A 339 -9.02 6.31 -3.33
C PRO A 339 -9.28 7.40 -2.30
N ALA A 340 -9.24 7.08 -1.01
CA ALA A 340 -9.43 8.08 0.04
C ALA A 340 -8.23 9.03 0.14
N MET A 341 -7.01 8.50 0.14
CA MET A 341 -5.79 9.30 0.25
C MET A 341 -5.60 10.25 -0.94
N SER A 342 -5.97 9.83 -2.15
CA SER A 342 -5.89 10.70 -3.33
C SER A 342 -6.89 11.87 -3.27
N ARG A 343 -8.13 11.62 -2.81
CA ARG A 343 -9.11 12.69 -2.59
C ARG A 343 -8.66 13.64 -1.48
N ALA A 344 -8.13 13.11 -0.38
CA ALA A 344 -7.56 13.93 0.69
C ALA A 344 -6.42 14.83 0.17
N ALA A 345 -5.48 14.26 -0.59
CA ALA A 345 -4.37 15.03 -1.16
C ALA A 345 -4.85 16.11 -2.13
N ALA A 346 -5.77 15.77 -3.04
CA ALA A 346 -6.32 16.73 -4.00
C ALA A 346 -7.09 17.86 -3.30
N THR A 347 -7.91 17.53 -2.30
CA THR A 347 -8.66 18.52 -1.52
C THR A 347 -7.74 19.52 -0.82
N LEU A 348 -6.71 19.03 -0.13
CA LEU A 348 -5.76 19.91 0.55
C LEU A 348 -4.94 20.74 -0.43
N ALA A 349 -4.44 20.15 -1.52
CA ALA A 349 -3.65 20.85 -2.52
C ALA A 349 -4.44 21.95 -3.27
N THR A 350 -5.76 21.80 -3.38
CA THR A 350 -6.65 22.79 -4.04
C THR A 350 -7.32 23.77 -3.07
N GLY A 351 -7.23 23.54 -1.77
CA GLY A 351 -7.92 24.35 -0.75
C GLY A 351 -9.44 24.10 -0.67
N ASN A 352 -9.92 22.97 -1.22
CA ASN A 352 -11.33 22.58 -1.14
C ASN A 352 -11.71 22.06 0.26
N ALA A 353 -13.03 21.93 0.51
CA ALA A 353 -13.53 21.37 1.76
C ALA A 353 -13.14 19.90 1.92
N TRP A 354 -12.83 19.49 3.16
CA TRP A 354 -12.49 18.09 3.47
C TRP A 354 -13.59 17.11 3.02
N PRO A 355 -13.25 15.94 2.44
CA PRO A 355 -14.23 15.01 1.91
C PRO A 355 -15.13 14.44 3.02
N LEU A 356 -16.44 14.57 2.87
CA LEU A 356 -17.43 14.13 3.87
C LEU A 356 -17.42 12.62 4.07
N ASP A 357 -17.13 11.86 3.04
CA ASP A 357 -17.01 10.39 3.11
C ASP A 357 -15.80 9.94 3.93
N ILE A 358 -14.72 10.69 3.96
CA ILE A 358 -13.58 10.43 4.85
C ILE A 358 -13.93 10.86 6.28
N ALA A 359 -14.55 12.04 6.45
CA ALA A 359 -14.98 12.55 7.75
C ALA A 359 -16.00 11.63 8.43
N ALA A 360 -16.87 10.97 7.66
CA ALA A 360 -17.86 10.00 8.18
C ALA A 360 -17.23 8.80 8.88
N HIS A 361 -15.96 8.52 8.63
CA HIS A 361 -15.17 7.51 9.34
C HIS A 361 -14.32 8.07 10.49
N GLY A 362 -14.64 9.30 10.94
CA GLY A 362 -13.95 9.95 12.06
C GLY A 362 -12.53 10.41 11.72
N ILE A 363 -12.20 10.61 10.44
CA ILE A 363 -10.86 11.05 10.01
C ILE A 363 -10.94 12.49 9.52
N HIS A 364 -10.12 13.33 10.12
CA HIS A 364 -9.99 14.75 9.79
C HIS A 364 -8.61 15.07 9.23
N ALA A 365 -8.45 16.24 8.63
CA ALA A 365 -7.20 16.64 8.01
C ALA A 365 -6.02 16.69 9.01
N GLU A 366 -6.32 17.07 10.26
CA GLU A 366 -5.35 17.16 11.36
C GLU A 366 -4.75 15.79 11.71
N ASP A 367 -5.54 14.72 11.62
CA ASP A 367 -5.10 13.35 11.94
C ASP A 367 -4.05 12.83 10.97
N LEU A 368 -4.05 13.35 9.74
CA LEU A 368 -3.11 12.97 8.68
C LEU A 368 -2.05 14.05 8.42
N SER A 369 -2.10 15.16 9.14
CA SER A 369 -1.20 16.30 8.95
C SER A 369 0.27 15.92 9.18
N PRO A 370 1.22 16.47 8.39
CA PRO A 370 2.65 16.38 8.69
C PRO A 370 3.04 17.10 9.98
N ALA A 371 2.19 18.03 10.47
CA ALA A 371 2.40 18.78 11.71
C ALA A 371 1.70 18.18 12.93
N ARG A 372 1.12 16.98 12.83
CA ARG A 372 0.46 16.34 13.98
C ARG A 372 1.44 16.02 15.11
N PRO A 373 1.02 16.08 16.38
CA PRO A 373 1.92 15.95 17.54
C PRO A 373 2.73 14.65 17.58
N SER A 374 2.21 13.57 17.03
CA SER A 374 2.91 12.27 16.99
C SER A 374 4.14 12.22 16.06
N LEU A 375 4.36 13.28 15.26
CA LEU A 375 5.51 13.44 14.36
C LEU A 375 6.43 14.60 14.78
N ALA A 376 6.14 15.29 15.89
CA ALA A 376 6.87 16.46 16.36
C ALA A 376 8.23 16.10 17.01
#